data_907b84d45f98c36808a3cd2316d9e9cb
#
_entry.id   907b84d45f98c36808a3cd2316d9e9cb
#
_cell.length_a   1.000
_cell.length_b   1.000
_cell.length_c   1.000
_cell.angle_alpha   90.00
_cell.angle_beta   90.00
_cell.angle_gamma   90.00
#
_symmetry.space_group_name_H-M   'P 1'
#
loop_
_entity.id
_entity.type
_entity.pdbx_description
1 polymer ?
#
loop_
_entity_poly.entity_id
_entity_poly.type
_entity_poly.pdbx_seq_one_letter_code
_entity_poly.pdbx_strand_id
1 'polypeptide(L)'
;MKADVVLLVLLGLLFFGYGICFGQVSVVHFNSEWNANNDFDITVLKDCKKSDVVICHNPDLKDKHKIKAVPTIIVFDEDEEVFRFEANIMMELEATKKDIQKEIDKIMLKKFE
;
A
#
# COMPACT_ATOMS: atom_id res chain seq x y z
N MET A 1 -34.15 2.82 26.93
CA MET A 1 -34.02 1.41 26.72
C MET A 1 -33.89 1.01 25.27
N LYS A 2 -34.84 1.37 24.44
CA LYS A 2 -34.74 1.11 23.00
C LYS A 2 -33.48 1.76 22.39
N ALA A 3 -33.16 2.95 22.85
CA ALA A 3 -31.97 3.65 22.35
C ALA A 3 -30.71 2.86 22.69
N ASP A 4 -30.67 2.24 23.83
CA ASP A 4 -29.51 1.46 24.26
C ASP A 4 -29.31 0.24 23.39
N VAL A 5 -30.39 -0.43 23.05
CA VAL A 5 -30.34 -1.61 22.18
C VAL A 5 -29.85 -1.21 20.80
N VAL A 6 -30.38 -0.12 20.26
CA VAL A 6 -29.97 0.36 18.95
C VAL A 6 -28.49 0.72 18.97
N LEU A 7 -28.04 1.37 20.03
CA LEU A 7 -26.65 1.75 20.16
C LEU A 7 -25.73 0.54 20.16
N LEU A 8 -26.10 -0.50 20.86
CA LEU A 8 -25.32 -1.74 20.90
C LEU A 8 -25.20 -2.38 19.53
N VAL A 9 -26.29 -2.37 18.78
CA VAL A 9 -26.26 -2.91 17.41
C VAL A 9 -25.34 -2.11 16.53
N LEU A 10 -25.40 -0.79 16.63
CA LEU A 10 -24.53 0.08 15.85
C LEU A 10 -23.07 -0.13 16.22
N LEU A 11 -22.78 -0.28 17.49
CA LEU A 11 -21.42 -0.56 17.94
C LEU A 11 -20.91 -1.89 17.39
N GLY A 12 -21.76 -2.87 17.37
CA GLY A 12 -21.41 -4.17 16.79
C GLY A 12 -21.04 -4.06 15.33
N LEU A 13 -21.81 -3.30 14.57
CA LEU A 13 -21.51 -3.07 13.17
C LEU A 13 -20.20 -2.33 12.98
N LEU A 14 -19.93 -1.36 13.82
CA LEU A 14 -18.67 -0.63 13.76
C LEU A 14 -17.49 -1.55 14.06
N PHE A 15 -17.64 -2.44 15.01
CA PHE A 15 -16.59 -3.38 15.30
C PHE A 15 -16.27 -4.28 14.12
N PHE A 16 -17.26 -4.71 13.39
CA PHE A 16 -17.03 -5.47 12.18
C PHE A 16 -16.19 -4.70 11.18
N GLY A 17 -16.52 -3.44 10.99
CA GLY A 17 -15.76 -2.59 10.10
C GLY A 17 -14.32 -2.44 10.55
N TYR A 18 -14.11 -2.20 11.80
CA TYR A 18 -12.77 -2.03 12.34
C TYR A 18 -11.98 -3.32 12.35
N GLY A 19 -12.63 -4.43 12.63
CA GLY A 19 -11.99 -5.73 12.59
C GLY A 19 -11.40 -6.02 11.22
N ILE A 20 -12.04 -5.52 10.16
CA ILE A 20 -11.56 -5.69 8.81
C ILE A 20 -10.38 -4.76 8.53
N CYS A 21 -10.37 -3.58 9.15
CA CYS A 21 -9.38 -2.57 8.86
C CYS A 21 -8.05 -2.76 9.59
N PHE A 22 -8.06 -3.42 10.74
CA PHE A 22 -6.81 -3.56 11.46
C PHE A 22 -5.86 -4.48 10.70
N GLY A 23 -4.60 -4.12 10.72
CA GLY A 23 -3.58 -4.89 10.07
C GLY A 23 -3.57 -4.79 8.56
N GLN A 24 -4.09 -3.71 8.04
CA GLN A 24 -4.17 -3.52 6.60
C GLN A 24 -2.81 -3.16 6.00
N VAL A 25 -2.43 -3.91 4.96
CA VAL A 25 -1.22 -3.65 4.19
C VAL A 25 -1.59 -2.78 3.00
N SER A 26 -0.77 -1.77 2.72
CA SER A 26 -0.96 -0.90 1.58
C SER A 26 0.29 -0.92 0.70
N VAL A 27 0.08 -0.85 -0.60
CA VAL A 27 1.17 -0.76 -1.57
C VAL A 27 0.94 0.47 -2.44
N VAL A 28 1.94 1.31 -2.55
CA VAL A 28 1.86 2.51 -3.36
C VAL A 28 2.94 2.47 -4.43
N HIS A 29 2.53 2.68 -5.66
CA HIS A 29 3.41 2.75 -6.82
C HIS A 29 3.61 4.21 -7.19
N PHE A 30 4.85 4.67 -7.17
CA PHE A 30 5.23 6.04 -7.53
C PHE A 30 5.94 6.03 -8.86
N ASN A 31 5.46 6.79 -9.80
CA ASN A 31 6.13 6.94 -11.09
C ASN A 31 5.85 8.34 -11.66
N SER A 32 6.51 8.68 -12.73
CA SER A 32 6.28 9.93 -13.46
C SER A 32 5.67 9.64 -14.81
N GLU A 33 4.95 10.62 -15.37
CA GLU A 33 4.33 10.46 -16.70
C GLU A 33 5.36 10.12 -17.77
N TRP A 34 6.52 10.76 -17.72
CA TRP A 34 7.56 10.57 -18.74
C TRP A 34 8.19 9.16 -18.65
N ASN A 35 7.95 8.44 -17.57
CA ASN A 35 8.45 7.07 -17.38
C ASN A 35 7.33 6.03 -17.38
N ALA A 36 6.18 6.36 -17.95
CA ALA A 36 5.01 5.49 -17.94
C ALA A 36 5.25 4.13 -18.60
N ASN A 37 6.19 4.05 -19.54
CA ASN A 37 6.52 2.78 -20.19
C ASN A 37 7.10 1.76 -19.22
N ASN A 38 7.59 2.22 -18.08
CA ASN A 38 8.17 1.35 -17.05
C ASN A 38 7.27 1.21 -15.84
N ASP A 39 5.97 1.50 -15.99
CA ASP A 39 5.00 1.31 -14.93
C ASP A 39 4.95 -0.13 -14.48
N PHE A 40 4.81 -0.31 -13.18
CA PHE A 40 4.54 -1.62 -12.61
C PHE A 40 3.04 -1.74 -12.35
N ASP A 41 2.46 -2.85 -12.80
CA ASP A 41 1.04 -3.10 -12.58
C ASP A 41 0.83 -3.69 -11.20
N ILE A 42 0.45 -2.84 -10.24
CA ILE A 42 0.22 -3.30 -8.87
C ILE A 42 -1.13 -3.98 -8.70
N THR A 43 -2.00 -3.94 -9.71
CA THR A 43 -3.31 -4.61 -9.62
C THR A 43 -3.18 -6.13 -9.49
N VAL A 44 -2.03 -6.68 -9.88
CA VAL A 44 -1.78 -8.11 -9.78
C VAL A 44 -1.43 -8.57 -8.36
N LEU A 45 -1.16 -7.65 -7.46
CA LEU A 45 -0.85 -7.96 -6.06
C LEU A 45 -2.12 -8.29 -5.29
N LYS A 46 -1.98 -9.15 -4.28
CA LYS A 46 -3.10 -9.61 -3.46
C LYS A 46 -2.90 -9.28 -2.00
N ASP A 47 -4.01 -9.25 -1.27
CA ASP A 47 -4.03 -9.05 0.19
C ASP A 47 -3.47 -7.69 0.62
N CYS A 48 -3.67 -6.68 -0.20
CA CYS A 48 -3.20 -5.34 0.10
C CYS A 48 -4.09 -4.30 -0.57
N LYS A 49 -4.09 -3.12 0.00
CA LYS A 49 -4.69 -1.95 -0.61
C LYS A 49 -3.68 -1.37 -1.58
N LYS A 50 -4.14 -0.86 -2.71
CA LYS A 50 -3.24 -0.43 -3.78
C LYS A 50 -3.53 1.00 -4.19
N SER A 51 -2.47 1.76 -4.48
CA SER A 51 -2.59 3.13 -4.98
C SER A 51 -1.47 3.44 -5.95
N ASP A 52 -1.78 4.24 -6.95
CA ASP A 52 -0.80 4.79 -7.88
C ASP A 52 -0.66 6.28 -7.65
N VAL A 53 0.57 6.76 -7.61
CA VAL A 53 0.87 8.18 -7.47
C VAL A 53 1.75 8.62 -8.62
N VAL A 54 1.30 9.64 -9.35
CA VAL A 54 2.11 10.29 -10.39
C VAL A 54 2.82 11.45 -9.71
N ILE A 55 4.11 11.33 -9.49
CA ILE A 55 4.85 12.28 -8.66
C ILE A 55 4.97 13.67 -9.26
N CYS A 56 4.93 13.79 -10.57
CA CYS A 56 4.96 15.10 -11.22
C CYS A 56 3.68 15.90 -10.97
N HIS A 57 2.58 15.23 -10.60
CA HIS A 57 1.34 15.88 -10.22
C HIS A 57 1.20 15.98 -8.69
N ASN A 58 2.08 15.33 -7.94
CA ASN A 58 2.01 15.25 -6.50
C ASN A 58 3.38 15.46 -5.85
N PRO A 59 3.95 16.66 -6.02
CA PRO A 59 5.30 16.93 -5.51
C PRO A 59 5.41 16.80 -3.99
N ASP A 60 4.32 17.06 -3.28
CA ASP A 60 4.30 16.93 -1.83
C ASP A 60 4.49 15.48 -1.40
N LEU A 61 3.86 14.55 -2.11
CA LEU A 61 4.01 13.13 -1.82
C LEU A 61 5.40 12.63 -2.18
N LYS A 62 5.97 13.16 -3.25
CA LYS A 62 7.34 12.85 -3.64
C LYS A 62 8.30 13.21 -2.50
N ASP A 63 8.14 14.41 -1.95
CA ASP A 63 9.02 14.89 -0.88
C ASP A 63 8.76 14.15 0.42
N LYS A 64 7.49 13.92 0.75
CA LYS A 64 7.10 13.22 1.97
C LYS A 64 7.72 11.83 2.03
N HIS A 65 7.67 11.11 0.93
CA HIS A 65 8.17 9.73 0.86
C HIS A 65 9.59 9.64 0.33
N LYS A 66 10.22 10.77 0.08
CA LYS A 66 11.61 10.84 -0.39
C LYS A 66 11.85 9.95 -1.61
N ILE A 67 11.04 10.14 -2.62
CA ILE A 67 11.14 9.37 -3.86
C ILE A 67 12.32 9.91 -4.67
N LYS A 68 13.34 9.08 -4.85
CA LYS A 68 14.57 9.44 -5.57
C LYS A 68 14.64 8.84 -6.96
N ALA A 69 14.02 7.72 -7.15
CA ALA A 69 14.01 7.01 -8.42
C ALA A 69 12.59 6.62 -8.78
N VAL A 70 12.32 6.45 -10.04
CA VAL A 70 11.02 5.99 -10.51
C VAL A 70 11.20 4.84 -11.49
N PRO A 71 10.33 3.83 -11.44
CA PRO A 71 9.28 3.66 -10.45
C PRO A 71 9.81 3.24 -9.08
N THR A 72 9.10 3.60 -8.04
CA THR A 72 9.36 3.12 -6.68
C THR A 72 8.06 2.54 -6.15
N ILE A 73 8.16 1.38 -5.51
CA ILE A 73 7.01 0.74 -4.87
C ILE A 73 7.31 0.65 -3.39
N ILE A 74 6.41 1.16 -2.57
CA ILE A 74 6.54 1.13 -1.12
C ILE A 74 5.42 0.27 -0.54
N VAL A 75 5.80 -0.65 0.34
CA VAL A 75 4.86 -1.48 1.08
C VAL A 75 4.74 -0.90 2.48
N PHE A 76 3.51 -0.60 2.88
CA PHE A 76 3.19 -0.03 4.18
C PHE A 76 2.40 -1.03 5.02
N ASP A 77 2.66 -1.01 6.31
CA ASP A 77 1.87 -1.73 7.29
C ASP A 77 1.31 -0.68 8.26
N GLU A 78 0.00 -0.45 8.20
CA GLU A 78 -0.68 0.56 9.02
C GLU A 78 0.00 1.93 8.92
N ASP A 79 0.25 2.36 7.68
CA ASP A 79 0.85 3.65 7.35
C ASP A 79 2.35 3.76 7.67
N GLU A 80 2.97 2.70 8.13
CA GLU A 80 4.41 2.66 8.32
C GLU A 80 5.09 1.97 7.15
N GLU A 81 6.12 2.59 6.62
CA GLU A 81 6.89 1.99 5.53
C GLU A 81 7.66 0.77 6.06
N VAL A 82 7.40 -0.38 5.46
CA VAL A 82 8.06 -1.64 5.84
C VAL A 82 9.16 -1.99 4.85
N PHE A 83 8.89 -1.81 3.57
CA PHE A 83 9.82 -2.17 2.52
C PHE A 83 9.65 -1.27 1.31
N ARG A 84 10.76 -1.04 0.61
CA ARG A 84 10.77 -0.18 -0.56
C ARG A 84 11.53 -0.86 -1.69
N PHE A 85 10.94 -0.86 -2.87
CA PHE A 85 11.59 -1.32 -4.10
C PHE A 85 11.84 -0.12 -4.98
N GLU A 86 13.10 0.21 -5.21
CA GLU A 86 13.46 1.35 -6.04
C GLU A 86 14.00 0.90 -7.39
N ALA A 87 13.74 1.71 -8.40
CA ALA A 87 14.24 1.44 -9.74
C ALA A 87 15.76 1.57 -9.81
N ASN A 88 16.33 0.93 -10.81
CA ASN A 88 17.75 1.03 -11.10
C ASN A 88 18.05 2.33 -11.87
N ILE A 89 19.29 2.52 -12.27
CA ILE A 89 19.71 3.73 -13.00
C ILE A 89 19.06 3.86 -14.37
N MET A 90 18.54 2.78 -14.90
CA MET A 90 17.81 2.78 -16.18
C MET A 90 16.33 3.12 -15.98
N MET A 91 15.93 3.45 -14.75
CA MET A 91 14.55 3.75 -14.39
C MET A 91 13.61 2.59 -14.62
N GLU A 92 14.11 1.39 -14.41
CA GLU A 92 13.38 0.16 -14.52
C GLU A 92 13.37 -0.54 -13.16
N LEU A 93 12.22 -1.09 -12.80
CA LEU A 93 12.09 -1.83 -11.55
C LEU A 93 12.53 -3.27 -11.79
N GLU A 94 13.56 -3.70 -11.08
CA GLU A 94 14.06 -5.06 -11.18
C GLU A 94 13.22 -6.05 -10.37
N ALA A 95 12.54 -5.55 -9.35
CA ALA A 95 11.66 -6.37 -8.53
C ALA A 95 10.51 -6.91 -9.35
N THR A 96 10.16 -8.15 -9.11
CA THR A 96 9.03 -8.80 -9.80
C THR A 96 7.81 -8.80 -8.89
N LYS A 97 6.65 -9.18 -9.47
CA LYS A 97 5.43 -9.39 -8.70
C LYS A 97 5.69 -10.32 -7.51
N LYS A 98 6.47 -11.37 -7.74
CA LYS A 98 6.81 -12.36 -6.71
C LYS A 98 7.55 -11.73 -5.54
N ASP A 99 8.50 -10.86 -5.85
CA ASP A 99 9.31 -10.20 -4.83
C ASP A 99 8.44 -9.32 -3.93
N ILE A 100 7.56 -8.56 -4.55
CA ILE A 100 6.68 -7.64 -3.84
C ILE A 100 5.64 -8.41 -3.03
N GLN A 101 5.03 -9.41 -3.65
CA GLN A 101 4.03 -10.24 -2.97
C GLN A 101 4.63 -10.94 -1.75
N LYS A 102 5.87 -11.35 -1.85
CA LYS A 102 6.58 -12.01 -0.75
C LYS A 102 6.66 -11.10 0.48
N GLU A 103 6.92 -9.81 0.28
CA GLU A 103 6.98 -8.86 1.38
C GLU A 103 5.61 -8.63 2.00
N ILE A 104 4.57 -8.58 1.17
CA ILE A 104 3.19 -8.48 1.64
C ILE A 104 2.84 -9.69 2.48
N ASP A 105 3.15 -10.88 1.98
CA ASP A 105 2.84 -12.13 2.65
C ASP A 105 3.56 -12.26 4.00
N LYS A 106 4.78 -11.79 4.09
CA LYS A 106 5.52 -11.76 5.36
C LYS A 106 4.80 -10.94 6.42
N ILE A 107 4.28 -9.80 6.03
CA ILE A 107 3.55 -8.92 6.95
C ILE A 107 2.28 -9.62 7.40
N MET A 108 1.56 -10.22 6.46
CA MET A 108 0.32 -10.91 6.75
C MET A 108 0.54 -12.08 7.70
N LEU A 109 1.61 -12.84 7.49
CA LEU A 109 1.94 -13.97 8.37
C LEU A 109 2.20 -13.51 9.80
N LYS A 110 2.90 -12.41 9.98
CA LYS A 110 3.16 -11.87 11.32
C LYS A 110 1.89 -11.50 12.06
N LYS A 111 0.87 -11.05 11.34
CA LYS A 111 -0.38 -10.63 11.95
C LYS A 111 -1.18 -11.81 12.51
N PHE A 112 -0.93 -13.00 12.00
CA PHE A 112 -1.63 -14.21 12.45
C PHE A 112 -0.83 -15.06 13.44
N GLU A 113 0.33 -14.60 13.83
CA GLU A 113 1.13 -15.29 14.84
C GLU A 113 0.67 -15.04 16.27
#